data_4ed2e8b7976f4e095e146e045ae56c8d
#
_entry.id   4ed2e8b7976f4e095e146e045ae56c8d
#
_cell.length_a   1.000
_cell.length_b   1.000
_cell.length_c   1.000
_cell.angle_alpha   90.00
_cell.angle_beta   90.00
_cell.angle_gamma   90.00
#
_symmetry.space_group_name_H-M   'P 1'
#
loop_
_entity.id
_entity.type
_entity.pdbx_description
1 polymer ?
#
loop_
_entity_poly.entity_id
_entity_poly.type
_entity_poly.pdbx_seq_one_letter_code
_entity_poly.pdbx_strand_id
1 'polypeptide(L)'
;MNTSLNNIMGERTYPSLFDQRRAGVLLHPTSLPSRSAFRFGDIGQSAHDFVNFLADAGVSVWQMLPIGPTHGDLSPYQSLSAHAGHPELISLDWLVRRGWLAADHPGLTSGDPDVRKQARESAAETFFQLMDNDDSLRKDYLGFCEDSNNWLEDFALFKTLRHLHDKKAWNEWPKPLARRDADALKEAKNNYKNQIQIYCFEQFVFFTQWQELREHAKKKGVYLFGDMPIFVAHDSADVWAEQDYFCLHPDGQPTTVAGVPPDYFSKMGQHWGNPHYNWEAMEADGFKWWLARLDSQLKLFDLIRIDHFRGFEAFWEIPGDSKDAREGHWVKAPGKELLTACFNKYHQLPLVAENLGLITQEVEDLRREFNLPGMLVLQFGFDGNADNPHLPHNHSLLDVIYTGTHDNDTTMGWYQSLSPKERENLETYLFHGNDPMPWLLIKTALASVSRMTIVPMQDFLELDGEHRMNMPGTTDRNWTWSFQWEQMPEGLAKKIHGLLAMYDRLVN
;
A
#
# COMPACT_ATOMS: atom_id res chain seq x y z
N MET A 1 17.95 -31.91 7.96
CA MET A 1 17.72 -31.20 6.71
C MET A 1 17.95 -29.69 6.81
N ASN A 2 18.65 -29.19 7.84
CA ASN A 2 18.91 -27.73 8.06
C ASN A 2 20.21 -27.19 7.42
N THR A 3 20.89 -27.98 6.61
CA THR A 3 22.20 -27.59 6.04
C THR A 3 22.13 -27.06 4.60
N SER A 4 20.97 -27.10 3.95
CA SER A 4 20.86 -26.71 2.52
C SER A 4 20.52 -25.22 2.29
N LEU A 5 19.80 -24.59 3.20
CA LEU A 5 19.45 -23.15 3.06
C LEU A 5 20.65 -22.23 3.37
N ASN A 6 21.45 -22.56 4.40
CA ASN A 6 22.64 -21.79 4.76
C ASN A 6 23.75 -21.80 3.68
N ASN A 7 23.72 -22.73 2.72
CA ASN A 7 24.70 -22.79 1.63
C ASN A 7 24.22 -22.07 0.34
N ILE A 8 22.95 -21.68 0.26
CA ILE A 8 22.38 -20.91 -0.87
C ILE A 8 22.40 -19.41 -0.57
N MET A 9 22.43 -19.04 0.71
CA MET A 9 22.43 -17.66 1.19
C MET A 9 23.86 -17.11 1.22
N GLY A 10 24.34 -16.58 0.10
CA GLY A 10 25.55 -15.74 0.06
C GLY A 10 25.38 -14.51 0.98
N GLU A 11 26.46 -13.83 1.30
CA GLU A 11 26.66 -12.85 2.39
C GLU A 11 25.65 -11.68 2.57
N ARG A 12 24.58 -11.56 1.76
CA ARG A 12 23.54 -10.50 1.90
C ARG A 12 22.15 -11.04 1.60
N THR A 13 21.36 -11.29 2.64
CA THR A 13 20.00 -11.83 2.52
C THR A 13 18.88 -10.85 2.91
N TYR A 14 19.20 -9.68 3.48
CA TYR A 14 18.24 -8.63 3.79
C TYR A 14 18.14 -7.58 2.64
N PRO A 15 17.05 -6.79 2.54
CA PRO A 15 16.89 -5.81 1.48
C PRO A 15 18.05 -4.79 1.44
N SER A 16 18.55 -4.49 0.23
CA SER A 16 19.70 -3.61 0.03
C SER A 16 19.53 -2.20 0.61
N LEU A 17 18.30 -1.72 0.74
CA LEU A 17 17.99 -0.44 1.39
C LEU A 17 18.40 -0.40 2.88
N PHE A 18 18.65 -1.55 3.49
CA PHE A 18 19.15 -1.67 4.86
C PHE A 18 20.69 -1.77 4.95
N ASP A 19 21.42 -1.59 3.87
CA ASP A 19 22.89 -1.56 3.90
C ASP A 19 23.44 -0.35 4.65
N GLN A 20 22.70 0.75 4.70
CA GLN A 20 23.05 1.99 5.40
C GLN A 20 21.85 2.59 6.11
N ARG A 21 22.10 3.55 7.01
CA ARG A 21 21.04 4.25 7.74
C ARG A 21 20.29 5.19 6.80
N ARG A 22 18.96 5.17 6.87
CA ARG A 22 18.06 5.98 6.02
C ARG A 22 16.93 6.58 6.83
N ALA A 23 16.37 7.65 6.30
CA ALA A 23 15.11 8.19 6.77
C ALA A 23 14.10 8.24 5.62
N GLY A 24 12.84 8.05 5.96
CA GLY A 24 11.72 8.13 5.02
C GLY A 24 10.55 8.94 5.58
N VAL A 25 9.64 9.28 4.67
CA VAL A 25 8.37 9.92 4.99
C VAL A 25 7.24 8.99 4.59
N LEU A 26 6.26 8.80 5.48
CA LEU A 26 4.99 8.14 5.17
C LEU A 26 4.00 9.21 4.69
N LEU A 27 3.62 9.13 3.42
CA LEU A 27 2.60 9.99 2.80
C LEU A 27 1.96 9.27 1.63
N HIS A 28 0.64 9.07 1.67
CA HIS A 28 -0.06 8.51 0.53
C HIS A 28 -0.23 9.56 -0.60
N PRO A 29 -0.13 9.20 -1.89
CA PRO A 29 -0.26 10.16 -3.00
C PRO A 29 -1.56 10.96 -3.00
N THR A 30 -2.67 10.39 -2.50
CA THR A 30 -3.94 11.13 -2.34
C THR A 30 -3.86 12.31 -1.38
N SER A 31 -2.89 12.31 -0.46
CA SER A 31 -2.64 13.39 0.51
C SER A 31 -1.81 14.54 -0.04
N LEU A 32 -1.25 14.39 -1.24
CA LEU A 32 -0.49 15.46 -1.90
C LEU A 32 -1.39 16.66 -2.23
N PRO A 33 -0.83 17.88 -2.27
CA PRO A 33 -1.57 19.05 -2.68
C PRO A 33 -2.18 18.91 -4.06
N SER A 34 -3.50 19.10 -4.17
CA SER A 34 -4.20 19.13 -5.46
C SER A 34 -4.23 20.54 -6.03
N ARG A 35 -4.01 20.66 -7.33
CA ARG A 35 -4.17 21.92 -8.07
C ARG A 35 -5.60 22.21 -8.48
N SER A 36 -6.50 21.24 -8.35
CA SER A 36 -7.92 21.35 -8.65
C SER A 36 -8.74 21.40 -7.36
N ALA A 37 -10.06 21.63 -7.50
CA ALA A 37 -10.99 21.47 -6.39
C ALA A 37 -11.19 19.99 -5.97
N PHE A 38 -10.54 19.06 -6.67
CA PHE A 38 -10.56 17.65 -6.32
C PHE A 38 -9.79 17.42 -5.02
N ARG A 39 -10.35 16.62 -4.13
CA ARG A 39 -9.83 16.42 -2.77
C ARG A 39 -8.56 15.58 -2.69
N PHE A 40 -8.25 14.83 -3.75
CA PHE A 40 -7.08 13.95 -3.78
C PHE A 40 -5.96 14.55 -4.61
N GLY A 41 -4.71 14.37 -4.16
CA GLY A 41 -3.54 14.54 -4.97
C GLY A 41 -3.43 13.51 -6.09
N ASP A 42 -2.56 13.76 -7.05
CA ASP A 42 -2.27 12.87 -8.16
C ASP A 42 -0.76 12.59 -8.30
N ILE A 43 -0.39 11.67 -9.20
CA ILE A 43 0.99 11.30 -9.48
C ILE A 43 1.66 12.21 -10.54
N GLY A 44 1.09 13.39 -10.76
CA GLY A 44 1.64 14.42 -11.64
C GLY A 44 2.63 15.35 -10.96
N GLN A 45 2.52 16.65 -11.24
CA GLN A 45 3.50 17.64 -10.81
C GLN A 45 3.69 17.70 -9.29
N SER A 46 2.59 17.60 -8.49
CA SER A 46 2.70 17.63 -7.03
C SER A 46 3.51 16.46 -6.46
N ALA A 47 3.41 15.27 -7.09
CA ALA A 47 4.24 14.13 -6.71
C ALA A 47 5.72 14.33 -7.05
N HIS A 48 6.01 14.91 -8.22
CA HIS A 48 7.39 15.27 -8.60
C HIS A 48 7.97 16.35 -7.70
N ASP A 49 7.17 17.36 -7.33
CA ASP A 49 7.57 18.42 -6.39
C ASP A 49 7.83 17.84 -4.99
N PHE A 50 7.04 16.85 -4.56
CA PHE A 50 7.27 16.16 -3.30
C PHE A 50 8.57 15.35 -3.31
N VAL A 51 8.88 14.65 -4.39
CA VAL A 51 10.19 13.99 -4.57
C VAL A 51 11.34 14.98 -4.48
N ASN A 52 11.22 16.17 -5.09
CA ASN A 52 12.22 17.23 -4.98
C ASN A 52 12.38 17.70 -3.53
N PHE A 53 11.26 17.93 -2.82
CA PHE A 53 11.29 18.28 -1.40
C PHE A 53 12.00 17.23 -0.55
N LEU A 54 11.71 15.93 -0.77
CA LEU A 54 12.36 14.83 -0.06
C LEU A 54 13.88 14.82 -0.30
N ALA A 55 14.30 14.99 -1.55
CA ALA A 55 15.71 15.06 -1.91
C ALA A 55 16.42 16.26 -1.25
N ASP A 56 15.79 17.44 -1.26
CA ASP A 56 16.32 18.65 -0.62
C ASP A 56 16.41 18.48 0.91
N ALA A 57 15.49 17.72 1.51
CA ALA A 57 15.50 17.35 2.92
C ALA A 57 16.49 16.22 3.25
N GLY A 58 17.14 15.58 2.26
CA GLY A 58 18.02 14.44 2.45
C GLY A 58 17.28 13.13 2.78
N VAL A 59 15.97 13.11 2.61
CA VAL A 59 15.10 11.93 2.81
C VAL A 59 15.20 11.01 1.61
N SER A 60 15.56 9.75 1.83
CA SER A 60 15.81 8.79 0.75
C SER A 60 14.73 7.75 0.56
N VAL A 61 13.64 7.78 1.36
CA VAL A 61 12.54 6.81 1.24
C VAL A 61 11.19 7.53 1.30
N TRP A 62 10.33 7.25 0.34
CA TRP A 62 8.93 7.66 0.34
C TRP A 62 8.04 6.43 0.51
N GLN A 63 7.49 6.25 1.71
CA GLN A 63 6.51 5.20 1.98
C GLN A 63 5.10 5.68 1.69
N MET A 64 4.29 4.80 1.10
CA MET A 64 2.89 5.05 0.81
C MET A 64 2.03 3.80 1.05
N LEU A 65 0.72 4.00 1.16
CA LEU A 65 -0.28 2.95 1.31
C LEU A 65 -0.53 2.28 -0.04
N PRO A 66 -1.32 1.18 -0.12
CA PRO A 66 -1.64 0.55 -1.39
C PRO A 66 -2.25 1.54 -2.38
N ILE A 67 -1.76 1.54 -3.63
CA ILE A 67 -2.15 2.51 -4.68
C ILE A 67 -3.15 1.94 -5.69
N GLY A 68 -3.85 0.85 -5.32
CA GLY A 68 -4.89 0.23 -6.15
C GLY A 68 -6.22 0.98 -6.13
N PRO A 69 -7.13 0.69 -7.08
CA PRO A 69 -8.45 1.30 -7.14
C PRO A 69 -9.31 0.86 -5.96
N THR A 70 -9.86 1.80 -5.19
CA THR A 70 -10.62 1.55 -3.97
C THR A 70 -12.12 1.33 -4.22
N HIS A 71 -12.79 0.79 -3.21
CA HIS A 71 -14.25 0.84 -3.09
C HIS A 71 -14.73 2.24 -2.66
N GLY A 72 -16.04 2.37 -2.40
CA GLY A 72 -16.65 3.65 -2.02
C GLY A 72 -16.26 4.16 -0.63
N ASP A 73 -15.71 3.30 0.23
CA ASP A 73 -15.17 3.63 1.55
C ASP A 73 -13.76 4.25 1.50
N LEU A 74 -13.16 4.28 0.31
CA LEU A 74 -11.83 4.84 0.03
C LEU A 74 -10.66 4.09 0.70
N SER A 75 -10.92 2.96 1.37
CA SER A 75 -9.86 2.19 2.02
C SER A 75 -8.88 1.63 0.98
N PRO A 76 -7.59 1.95 1.05
CA PRO A 76 -6.59 1.38 0.15
C PRO A 76 -6.38 -0.12 0.37
N TYR A 77 -6.81 -0.65 1.53
CA TYR A 77 -6.72 -2.07 1.89
C TYR A 77 -7.88 -2.91 1.35
N GLN A 78 -8.94 -2.26 0.85
CA GLN A 78 -10.07 -2.88 0.16
C GLN A 78 -10.03 -2.47 -1.31
N SER A 79 -9.09 -3.04 -2.08
CA SER A 79 -8.88 -2.70 -3.49
C SER A 79 -9.69 -3.59 -4.43
N LEU A 80 -10.14 -3.01 -5.55
CA LEU A 80 -10.81 -3.72 -6.65
C LEU A 80 -9.86 -4.60 -7.47
N SER A 81 -8.55 -4.47 -7.27
CA SER A 81 -7.50 -5.31 -7.89
C SER A 81 -6.19 -5.22 -7.13
N ALA A 82 -5.49 -6.35 -7.03
CA ALA A 82 -4.14 -6.44 -6.48
C ALA A 82 -3.05 -5.95 -7.45
N HIS A 83 -3.40 -5.70 -8.72
CA HIS A 83 -2.47 -5.35 -9.79
C HIS A 83 -2.66 -3.95 -10.33
N ALA A 84 -3.91 -3.48 -10.43
CA ALA A 84 -4.27 -2.24 -11.09
C ALA A 84 -3.91 -1.01 -10.26
N GLY A 85 -3.58 0.10 -10.95
CA GLY A 85 -3.41 1.40 -10.34
C GLY A 85 -4.71 2.18 -10.19
N HIS A 86 -4.78 3.07 -9.20
CA HIS A 86 -5.96 3.89 -8.91
C HIS A 86 -6.16 4.98 -9.97
N PRO A 87 -7.26 4.98 -10.75
CA PRO A 87 -7.44 5.91 -11.86
C PRO A 87 -7.56 7.38 -11.41
N GLU A 88 -7.99 7.65 -10.17
CA GLU A 88 -8.05 9.02 -9.65
C GLU A 88 -6.67 9.62 -9.36
N LEU A 89 -5.63 8.81 -9.26
CA LEU A 89 -4.24 9.27 -9.16
C LEU A 89 -3.66 9.73 -10.51
N ILE A 90 -4.36 9.47 -11.63
CA ILE A 90 -3.94 9.95 -12.95
C ILE A 90 -3.99 11.47 -12.99
N SER A 91 -2.88 12.11 -13.33
CA SER A 91 -2.80 13.54 -13.57
C SER A 91 -3.44 13.89 -14.91
N LEU A 92 -4.52 14.68 -14.87
CA LEU A 92 -5.18 15.17 -16.07
C LEU A 92 -4.33 16.23 -16.80
N ASP A 93 -3.55 17.02 -16.09
CA ASP A 93 -2.60 17.98 -16.68
C ASP A 93 -1.55 17.28 -17.54
N TRP A 94 -1.14 16.06 -17.16
CA TRP A 94 -0.26 15.24 -17.97
C TRP A 94 -0.91 14.83 -19.30
N LEU A 95 -2.20 14.48 -19.29
CA LEU A 95 -2.98 14.17 -20.50
C LEU A 95 -3.08 15.38 -21.44
N VAL A 96 -3.24 16.58 -20.88
CA VAL A 96 -3.22 17.84 -21.66
C VAL A 96 -1.86 18.03 -22.33
N ARG A 97 -0.75 17.87 -21.59
CA ARG A 97 0.61 18.01 -22.15
C ARG A 97 0.90 17.01 -23.28
N ARG A 98 0.28 15.83 -23.25
CA ARG A 98 0.36 14.81 -24.31
C ARG A 98 -0.57 15.09 -25.50
N GLY A 99 -1.44 16.10 -25.41
CA GLY A 99 -2.44 16.41 -26.42
C GLY A 99 -3.59 15.41 -26.49
N TRP A 100 -3.79 14.62 -25.42
CA TRP A 100 -4.85 13.62 -25.35
C TRP A 100 -6.11 14.18 -24.69
N LEU A 101 -6.01 15.28 -23.95
CA LEU A 101 -7.13 15.98 -23.32
C LEU A 101 -7.09 17.47 -23.69
N ALA A 102 -8.25 18.06 -23.98
CA ALA A 102 -8.37 19.49 -24.23
C ALA A 102 -7.99 20.32 -23.00
N ALA A 103 -7.25 21.41 -23.21
CA ALA A 103 -6.75 22.28 -22.12
C ALA A 103 -7.83 23.04 -21.35
N ASP A 104 -9.05 23.09 -21.87
CA ASP A 104 -10.22 23.74 -21.27
C ASP A 104 -11.25 22.71 -20.75
N HIS A 105 -10.88 21.42 -20.68
CA HIS A 105 -11.82 20.38 -20.24
C HIS A 105 -12.22 20.62 -18.76
N PRO A 106 -13.55 20.59 -18.44
CA PRO A 106 -14.03 20.87 -17.08
C PRO A 106 -13.44 19.98 -15.99
N GLY A 107 -13.04 18.75 -16.31
CA GLY A 107 -12.41 17.80 -15.37
C GLY A 107 -11.10 18.27 -14.76
N LEU A 108 -10.40 19.23 -15.39
CA LEU A 108 -9.13 19.78 -14.88
C LEU A 108 -9.33 20.58 -13.58
N THR A 109 -10.47 21.22 -13.41
CA THR A 109 -10.75 22.07 -12.24
C THR A 109 -11.86 21.52 -11.35
N SER A 110 -12.59 20.49 -11.82
CA SER A 110 -13.74 19.94 -11.11
C SER A 110 -13.30 19.13 -9.88
N GLY A 111 -14.04 19.33 -8.77
CA GLY A 111 -14.00 18.45 -7.60
C GLY A 111 -14.88 17.19 -7.73
N ASP A 112 -15.63 17.07 -8.81
CA ASP A 112 -16.56 15.96 -9.03
C ASP A 112 -15.85 14.76 -9.70
N PRO A 113 -15.82 13.57 -9.05
CA PRO A 113 -15.21 12.36 -9.60
C PRO A 113 -15.80 11.93 -10.97
N ASP A 114 -17.09 12.14 -11.20
CA ASP A 114 -17.74 11.75 -12.46
C ASP A 114 -17.28 12.65 -13.62
N VAL A 115 -17.10 13.94 -13.37
CA VAL A 115 -16.56 14.89 -14.37
C VAL A 115 -15.08 14.57 -14.68
N ARG A 116 -14.30 14.17 -13.67
CA ARG A 116 -12.93 13.73 -13.87
C ARG A 116 -12.85 12.39 -14.62
N LYS A 117 -13.78 11.46 -14.35
CA LYS A 117 -13.92 10.23 -15.13
C LYS A 117 -14.20 10.53 -16.60
N GLN A 118 -15.14 11.44 -16.91
CA GLN A 118 -15.42 11.89 -18.28
C GLN A 118 -14.18 12.47 -18.96
N ALA A 119 -13.31 13.17 -18.23
CA ALA A 119 -12.06 13.67 -18.77
C ALA A 119 -11.11 12.52 -19.20
N ARG A 120 -11.01 11.45 -18.42
CA ARG A 120 -10.21 10.27 -18.78
C ARG A 120 -10.83 9.52 -19.98
N GLU A 121 -12.14 9.41 -20.03
CA GLU A 121 -12.87 8.81 -21.17
C GLU A 121 -12.63 9.61 -22.47
N SER A 122 -12.73 10.94 -22.40
CA SER A 122 -12.45 11.83 -23.54
C SER A 122 -10.98 11.73 -23.99
N ALA A 123 -10.06 11.61 -23.04
CA ALA A 123 -8.65 11.39 -23.35
C ALA A 123 -8.40 10.03 -24.00
N ALA A 124 -9.12 8.98 -23.60
CA ALA A 124 -9.05 7.67 -24.23
C ALA A 124 -9.52 7.71 -25.69
N GLU A 125 -10.64 8.37 -25.97
CA GLU A 125 -11.15 8.55 -27.34
C GLU A 125 -10.11 9.24 -28.24
N THR A 126 -9.53 10.35 -27.76
CA THR A 126 -8.47 11.08 -28.48
C THR A 126 -7.25 10.21 -28.70
N PHE A 127 -6.81 9.49 -27.67
CA PHE A 127 -5.67 8.60 -27.72
C PHE A 127 -5.81 7.52 -28.81
N PHE A 128 -6.96 6.82 -28.84
CA PHE A 128 -7.19 5.78 -29.84
C PHE A 128 -7.25 6.31 -31.26
N GLN A 129 -7.81 7.52 -31.47
CA GLN A 129 -7.78 8.19 -32.78
C GLN A 129 -6.37 8.54 -33.23
N LEU A 130 -5.51 9.02 -32.32
CA LEU A 130 -4.11 9.33 -32.60
C LEU A 130 -3.29 8.06 -32.89
N MET A 131 -3.54 7.01 -32.10
CA MET A 131 -2.87 5.72 -32.22
C MET A 131 -3.05 5.07 -33.60
N ASP A 132 -4.14 5.36 -34.32
CA ASP A 132 -4.35 4.85 -35.67
C ASP A 132 -3.31 5.34 -36.70
N ASN A 133 -2.67 6.48 -36.40
CA ASN A 133 -1.68 7.12 -37.28
C ASN A 133 -0.29 7.26 -36.64
N ASP A 134 -0.08 6.69 -35.42
CA ASP A 134 1.19 6.76 -34.68
C ASP A 134 1.63 5.34 -34.27
N ASP A 135 2.57 4.77 -35.06
CA ASP A 135 3.10 3.43 -34.82
C ASP A 135 3.88 3.32 -33.49
N SER A 136 4.50 4.41 -33.00
CA SER A 136 5.21 4.41 -31.72
C SER A 136 4.21 4.31 -30.58
N LEU A 137 3.18 5.14 -30.62
CA LEU A 137 2.12 5.15 -29.61
C LEU A 137 1.40 3.79 -29.54
N ARG A 138 1.14 3.22 -30.72
CA ARG A 138 0.56 1.87 -30.85
C ARG A 138 1.45 0.81 -30.22
N LYS A 139 2.75 0.85 -30.51
CA LYS A 139 3.71 -0.11 -29.96
C LYS A 139 3.78 -0.03 -28.44
N ASP A 140 3.84 1.18 -27.87
CA ASP A 140 3.92 1.39 -26.42
C ASP A 140 2.67 0.86 -25.72
N TYR A 141 1.47 1.15 -26.26
CA TYR A 141 0.21 0.66 -25.70
C TYR A 141 0.08 -0.86 -25.80
N LEU A 142 0.37 -1.45 -26.96
CA LEU A 142 0.28 -2.89 -27.15
C LEU A 142 1.32 -3.63 -26.31
N GLY A 143 2.53 -3.08 -26.17
CA GLY A 143 3.57 -3.63 -25.28
C GLY A 143 3.11 -3.65 -23.83
N PHE A 144 2.49 -2.57 -23.35
CA PHE A 144 1.90 -2.55 -22.00
C PHE A 144 0.80 -3.61 -21.85
N CYS A 145 -0.09 -3.76 -22.83
CA CYS A 145 -1.16 -4.76 -22.78
C CYS A 145 -0.58 -6.19 -22.76
N GLU A 146 0.48 -6.46 -23.51
CA GLU A 146 1.17 -7.76 -23.52
C GLU A 146 1.86 -8.04 -22.19
N ASP A 147 2.60 -7.08 -21.64
CA ASP A 147 3.28 -7.18 -20.35
C ASP A 147 2.34 -7.31 -19.15
N SER A 148 1.06 -6.99 -19.34
CA SER A 148 0.01 -6.99 -18.32
C SER A 148 -1.12 -7.99 -18.62
N ASN A 149 -0.91 -8.91 -19.59
CA ASN A 149 -1.92 -9.83 -20.10
C ASN A 149 -2.50 -10.79 -19.03
N ASN A 150 -1.75 -11.03 -17.96
CA ASN A 150 -2.12 -11.91 -16.87
C ASN A 150 -3.21 -11.32 -15.93
N TRP A 151 -3.55 -10.02 -16.05
CA TRP A 151 -4.54 -9.39 -15.17
C TRP A 151 -5.38 -8.30 -15.87
N LEU A 152 -4.83 -7.58 -16.85
CA LEU A 152 -5.41 -6.34 -17.38
C LEU A 152 -6.78 -6.54 -18.04
N GLU A 153 -6.93 -7.58 -18.87
CA GLU A 153 -8.19 -7.84 -19.55
C GLU A 153 -9.30 -8.23 -18.58
N ASP A 154 -8.99 -9.08 -17.60
CA ASP A 154 -9.94 -9.50 -16.57
C ASP A 154 -10.33 -8.33 -15.66
N PHE A 155 -9.37 -7.48 -15.27
CA PHE A 155 -9.65 -6.25 -14.53
C PHE A 155 -10.57 -5.30 -15.32
N ALA A 156 -10.25 -5.03 -16.58
CA ALA A 156 -11.05 -4.12 -17.41
C ALA A 156 -12.47 -4.64 -17.65
N LEU A 157 -12.60 -5.96 -17.85
CA LEU A 157 -13.91 -6.61 -17.97
C LEU A 157 -14.68 -6.58 -16.63
N PHE A 158 -14.03 -6.90 -15.51
CA PHE A 158 -14.61 -6.78 -14.18
C PHE A 158 -15.13 -5.38 -13.90
N LYS A 159 -14.36 -4.34 -14.16
CA LYS A 159 -14.76 -2.93 -14.00
C LYS A 159 -15.97 -2.59 -14.87
N THR A 160 -15.98 -3.08 -16.11
CA THR A 160 -17.09 -2.90 -17.04
C THR A 160 -18.37 -3.55 -16.51
N LEU A 161 -18.30 -4.82 -16.14
CA LEU A 161 -19.46 -5.57 -15.63
C LEU A 161 -19.96 -4.98 -14.31
N ARG A 162 -19.05 -4.62 -13.40
CA ARG A 162 -19.40 -3.97 -12.14
C ARG A 162 -20.13 -2.64 -12.34
N HIS A 163 -19.72 -1.85 -13.34
CA HIS A 163 -20.43 -0.63 -13.71
C HIS A 163 -21.83 -0.91 -14.25
N LEU A 164 -21.96 -1.90 -15.13
CA LEU A 164 -23.26 -2.30 -15.72
C LEU A 164 -24.25 -2.88 -14.71
N HIS A 165 -23.75 -3.42 -13.61
CA HIS A 165 -24.55 -4.00 -12.53
C HIS A 165 -24.63 -3.08 -11.30
N ASP A 166 -24.62 -1.76 -11.47
CA ASP A 166 -24.82 -0.76 -10.41
C ASP A 166 -23.83 -0.89 -9.24
N LYS A 167 -22.57 -1.26 -9.54
CA LYS A 167 -21.49 -1.51 -8.57
C LYS A 167 -21.77 -2.64 -7.57
N LYS A 168 -22.69 -3.54 -7.88
CA LYS A 168 -22.89 -4.78 -7.11
C LYS A 168 -21.66 -5.67 -7.14
N ALA A 169 -21.46 -6.44 -6.07
CA ALA A 169 -20.40 -7.42 -6.00
C ALA A 169 -20.57 -8.50 -7.08
N TRP A 170 -19.46 -9.03 -7.58
CA TRP A 170 -19.47 -9.94 -8.73
C TRP A 170 -20.32 -11.21 -8.53
N ASN A 171 -20.42 -11.72 -7.33
CA ASN A 171 -21.22 -12.89 -6.98
C ASN A 171 -22.73 -12.64 -7.03
N GLU A 172 -23.15 -11.36 -7.09
CA GLU A 172 -24.56 -10.95 -7.29
C GLU A 172 -24.91 -10.74 -8.77
N TRP A 173 -23.95 -10.84 -9.70
CA TRP A 173 -24.19 -10.73 -11.13
C TRP A 173 -24.99 -11.94 -11.67
N PRO A 174 -25.52 -11.86 -12.92
CA PRO A 174 -26.06 -13.04 -13.59
C PRO A 174 -25.10 -14.22 -13.52
N LYS A 175 -25.59 -15.39 -13.14
CA LYS A 175 -24.80 -16.59 -12.88
C LYS A 175 -23.74 -16.93 -13.94
N PRO A 176 -24.01 -16.81 -15.27
CA PRO A 176 -22.98 -17.06 -16.27
C PRO A 176 -21.79 -16.10 -16.17
N LEU A 177 -22.02 -14.83 -15.85
CA LEU A 177 -20.95 -13.83 -15.67
C LEU A 177 -20.22 -14.03 -14.35
N ALA A 178 -20.97 -14.29 -13.25
CA ALA A 178 -20.38 -14.55 -11.94
C ALA A 178 -19.49 -15.79 -11.94
N ARG A 179 -19.88 -16.85 -12.67
CA ARG A 179 -19.14 -18.12 -12.81
C ARG A 179 -18.14 -18.13 -13.95
N ARG A 180 -17.98 -17.02 -14.64
CA ARG A 180 -17.03 -16.88 -15.75
C ARG A 180 -17.28 -17.86 -16.90
N ASP A 181 -18.57 -18.09 -17.25
CA ASP A 181 -18.92 -18.90 -18.43
C ASP A 181 -18.29 -18.32 -19.70
N ALA A 182 -17.60 -19.16 -20.46
CA ALA A 182 -16.77 -18.72 -21.58
C ALA A 182 -17.59 -17.99 -22.66
N ASP A 183 -18.81 -18.46 -22.95
CA ASP A 183 -19.65 -17.82 -23.96
C ASP A 183 -20.21 -16.49 -23.45
N ALA A 184 -20.61 -16.41 -22.18
CA ALA A 184 -21.07 -15.18 -21.56
C ALA A 184 -19.95 -14.12 -21.49
N LEU A 185 -18.73 -14.50 -21.15
CA LEU A 185 -17.57 -13.59 -21.16
C LEU A 185 -17.25 -13.12 -22.57
N LYS A 186 -17.29 -14.02 -23.56
CA LYS A 186 -17.05 -13.66 -24.96
C LYS A 186 -18.10 -12.66 -25.49
N GLU A 187 -19.37 -12.90 -25.17
CA GLU A 187 -20.46 -11.96 -25.50
C GLU A 187 -20.23 -10.62 -24.84
N ALA A 188 -19.94 -10.58 -23.54
CA ALA A 188 -19.67 -9.34 -22.81
C ALA A 188 -18.47 -8.57 -23.40
N LYS A 189 -17.35 -9.25 -23.70
CA LYS A 189 -16.18 -8.63 -24.34
C LYS A 189 -16.53 -8.00 -25.69
N ASN A 190 -17.37 -8.65 -26.50
CA ASN A 190 -17.78 -8.12 -27.79
C ASN A 190 -18.72 -6.90 -27.64
N ASN A 191 -19.71 -6.99 -26.75
CA ASN A 191 -20.72 -5.95 -26.55
C ASN A 191 -20.15 -4.67 -25.92
N TYR A 192 -19.12 -4.81 -25.07
CA TYR A 192 -18.57 -3.70 -24.27
C TYR A 192 -17.11 -3.38 -24.59
N LYS A 193 -16.65 -3.73 -25.78
CA LYS A 193 -15.26 -3.57 -26.23
C LYS A 193 -14.71 -2.16 -25.95
N ASN A 194 -15.48 -1.13 -26.29
CA ASN A 194 -15.04 0.27 -26.09
C ASN A 194 -14.82 0.59 -24.61
N GLN A 195 -15.74 0.16 -23.73
CA GLN A 195 -15.61 0.41 -22.30
C GLN A 195 -14.41 -0.32 -21.70
N ILE A 196 -14.15 -1.56 -22.13
CA ILE A 196 -12.97 -2.34 -21.74
C ILE A 196 -11.70 -1.61 -22.18
N GLN A 197 -11.66 -1.11 -23.42
CA GLN A 197 -10.53 -0.34 -23.93
C GLN A 197 -10.24 0.92 -23.11
N ILE A 198 -11.28 1.63 -22.66
CA ILE A 198 -11.12 2.81 -21.79
C ILE A 198 -10.43 2.43 -20.47
N TYR A 199 -10.85 1.34 -19.82
CA TYR A 199 -10.19 0.89 -18.59
C TYR A 199 -8.75 0.40 -18.84
N CYS A 200 -8.47 -0.26 -19.97
CA CYS A 200 -7.11 -0.60 -20.35
C CYS A 200 -6.25 0.66 -20.58
N PHE A 201 -6.80 1.68 -21.21
CA PHE A 201 -6.13 2.97 -21.40
C PHE A 201 -5.84 3.66 -20.07
N GLU A 202 -6.81 3.71 -19.13
CA GLU A 202 -6.58 4.28 -17.79
C GLU A 202 -5.38 3.60 -17.11
N GLN A 203 -5.26 2.28 -17.20
CA GLN A 203 -4.12 1.56 -16.64
C GLN A 203 -2.82 1.86 -17.37
N PHE A 204 -2.82 1.90 -18.72
CA PHE A 204 -1.66 2.31 -19.49
C PHE A 204 -1.16 3.71 -19.07
N VAL A 205 -2.05 4.67 -18.92
CA VAL A 205 -1.72 6.03 -18.46
C VAL A 205 -1.17 6.03 -17.05
N PHE A 206 -1.85 5.34 -16.12
CA PHE A 206 -1.39 5.25 -14.73
C PHE A 206 0.05 4.72 -14.66
N PHE A 207 0.32 3.57 -15.30
CA PHE A 207 1.64 2.95 -15.25
C PHE A 207 2.71 3.78 -15.98
N THR A 208 2.34 4.50 -17.03
CA THR A 208 3.26 5.43 -17.73
C THR A 208 3.64 6.60 -16.81
N GLN A 209 2.67 7.26 -16.18
CA GLN A 209 2.93 8.36 -15.23
C GLN A 209 3.69 7.86 -14.00
N TRP A 210 3.37 6.67 -13.50
CA TRP A 210 4.07 6.06 -12.37
C TRP A 210 5.54 5.78 -12.70
N GLN A 211 5.82 5.26 -13.88
CA GLN A 211 7.19 5.01 -14.32
C GLN A 211 8.00 6.31 -14.43
N GLU A 212 7.40 7.38 -14.98
CA GLU A 212 8.03 8.71 -15.03
C GLU A 212 8.35 9.24 -13.61
N LEU A 213 7.42 9.10 -12.66
CA LEU A 213 7.63 9.47 -11.26
C LEU A 213 8.74 8.62 -10.62
N ARG A 214 8.71 7.29 -10.82
CA ARG A 214 9.72 6.38 -10.28
C ARG A 214 11.12 6.68 -10.81
N GLU A 215 11.25 6.98 -12.11
CA GLU A 215 12.53 7.39 -12.70
C GLU A 215 13.02 8.73 -12.14
N HIS A 216 12.11 9.67 -11.91
CA HIS A 216 12.44 10.95 -11.26
C HIS A 216 12.92 10.73 -9.82
N ALA A 217 12.21 9.95 -9.03
CA ALA A 217 12.58 9.58 -7.66
C ALA A 217 13.96 8.91 -7.62
N LYS A 218 14.21 7.95 -8.51
CA LYS A 218 15.50 7.28 -8.63
C LYS A 218 16.65 8.25 -8.95
N LYS A 219 16.44 9.18 -9.88
CA LYS A 219 17.43 10.23 -10.22
C LYS A 219 17.75 11.16 -9.05
N LYS A 220 16.79 11.31 -8.13
CA LYS A 220 16.91 12.12 -6.92
C LYS A 220 17.38 11.33 -5.69
N GLY A 221 17.66 10.03 -5.82
CA GLY A 221 18.08 9.17 -4.71
C GLY A 221 16.94 8.83 -3.74
N VAL A 222 15.68 8.96 -4.15
CA VAL A 222 14.49 8.62 -3.37
C VAL A 222 13.95 7.28 -3.84
N TYR A 223 13.81 6.34 -2.92
CA TYR A 223 13.25 5.00 -3.14
C TYR A 223 11.77 4.98 -2.76
N LEU A 224 10.97 4.27 -3.55
CA LEU A 224 9.55 4.14 -3.31
C LEU A 224 9.27 2.88 -2.48
N PHE A 225 8.64 3.06 -1.33
CA PHE A 225 8.29 1.99 -0.41
C PHE A 225 6.77 1.82 -0.40
N GLY A 226 6.30 0.71 -0.98
CA GLY A 226 4.89 0.37 -1.11
C GLY A 226 4.36 -0.43 0.06
N ASP A 227 3.06 -0.71 -0.02
CA ASP A 227 2.33 -1.49 0.96
C ASP A 227 1.44 -2.50 0.24
N MET A 228 1.42 -3.74 0.72
CA MET A 228 0.68 -4.84 0.12
C MET A 228 -0.11 -5.59 1.20
N PRO A 229 -1.45 -5.44 1.23
CA PRO A 229 -2.28 -6.24 2.13
C PRO A 229 -2.10 -7.73 1.87
N ILE A 230 -2.01 -8.56 2.92
CA ILE A 230 -1.90 -10.00 2.71
C ILE A 230 -3.13 -10.55 1.99
N PHE A 231 -4.33 -10.15 2.38
CA PHE A 231 -5.58 -10.57 1.75
C PHE A 231 -6.07 -9.57 0.71
N VAL A 232 -6.94 -10.01 -0.20
CA VAL A 232 -7.58 -9.18 -1.22
C VAL A 232 -9.08 -9.07 -0.95
N ALA A 233 -9.72 -8.01 -1.43
CA ALA A 233 -11.15 -7.82 -1.25
C ALA A 233 -11.93 -8.91 -1.99
N HIS A 234 -13.04 -9.38 -1.39
CA HIS A 234 -13.94 -10.35 -2.03
C HIS A 234 -14.51 -9.79 -3.35
N ASP A 235 -15.00 -8.54 -3.34
CA ASP A 235 -15.45 -7.86 -4.56
C ASP A 235 -14.26 -7.23 -5.29
N SER A 236 -13.41 -8.07 -5.89
CA SER A 236 -12.25 -7.70 -6.67
C SER A 236 -12.14 -8.50 -7.96
N ALA A 237 -11.41 -7.95 -8.93
CA ALA A 237 -11.09 -8.65 -10.17
C ALA A 237 -10.32 -9.94 -9.91
N ASP A 238 -9.46 -9.94 -8.90
CA ASP A 238 -8.61 -11.07 -8.54
C ASP A 238 -9.45 -12.27 -8.07
N VAL A 239 -10.37 -12.05 -7.13
CA VAL A 239 -11.22 -13.13 -6.63
C VAL A 239 -12.19 -13.61 -7.71
N TRP A 240 -12.75 -12.69 -8.50
CA TRP A 240 -13.63 -13.05 -9.61
C TRP A 240 -12.91 -13.82 -10.71
N ALA A 241 -11.67 -13.42 -11.06
CA ALA A 241 -10.90 -14.05 -12.12
C ALA A 241 -10.36 -15.43 -11.72
N GLU A 242 -9.95 -15.59 -10.48
CA GLU A 242 -9.16 -16.72 -10.01
C GLU A 242 -9.84 -17.44 -8.83
N GLN A 243 -11.16 -17.74 -8.98
CA GLN A 243 -12.02 -18.28 -7.92
C GLN A 243 -11.44 -19.53 -7.24
N ASP A 244 -10.72 -20.38 -7.98
CA ASP A 244 -10.13 -21.65 -7.46
C ASP A 244 -9.03 -21.41 -6.41
N TYR A 245 -8.42 -20.22 -6.40
CA TYR A 245 -7.40 -19.83 -5.40
C TYR A 245 -7.98 -19.28 -4.11
N PHE A 246 -9.31 -19.22 -3.97
CA PHE A 246 -9.96 -18.67 -2.79
C PHE A 246 -10.98 -19.66 -2.20
N CYS A 247 -11.19 -19.57 -0.89
CA CYS A 247 -12.14 -20.38 -0.16
C CYS A 247 -13.57 -19.86 -0.37
N LEU A 248 -14.22 -20.34 -1.44
CA LEU A 248 -15.56 -19.88 -1.87
C LEU A 248 -16.56 -21.04 -1.92
N HIS A 249 -17.82 -20.71 -1.64
CA HIS A 249 -18.97 -21.55 -1.98
C HIS A 249 -19.28 -21.52 -3.48
N PRO A 250 -20.05 -22.48 -4.03
CA PRO A 250 -20.42 -22.50 -5.45
C PRO A 250 -21.24 -21.29 -5.94
N ASP A 251 -21.80 -20.50 -5.03
CA ASP A 251 -22.50 -19.25 -5.32
C ASP A 251 -21.58 -18.01 -5.26
N GLY A 252 -20.28 -18.22 -4.98
CA GLY A 252 -19.27 -17.18 -4.91
C GLY A 252 -19.16 -16.51 -3.55
N GLN A 253 -19.95 -16.88 -2.54
CA GLN A 253 -19.77 -16.38 -1.18
C GLN A 253 -18.53 -16.99 -0.53
N PRO A 254 -17.78 -16.25 0.31
CA PRO A 254 -16.67 -16.82 1.06
C PRO A 254 -17.15 -17.93 2.01
N THR A 255 -16.44 -19.06 2.05
CA THR A 255 -16.66 -20.09 3.08
C THR A 255 -16.12 -19.64 4.41
N THR A 256 -14.98 -18.94 4.38
CA THR A 256 -14.31 -18.34 5.53
C THR A 256 -13.74 -16.99 5.15
N VAL A 257 -13.61 -16.09 6.13
CA VAL A 257 -13.11 -14.72 5.96
C VAL A 257 -12.03 -14.39 6.98
N ALA A 258 -11.16 -13.48 6.58
CA ALA A 258 -10.05 -13.00 7.39
C ALA A 258 -10.49 -12.01 8.46
N GLY A 259 -9.69 -11.94 9.52
CA GLY A 259 -9.84 -10.99 10.59
C GLY A 259 -8.79 -11.20 11.68
N VAL A 260 -9.04 -10.67 12.86
CA VAL A 260 -8.22 -10.88 14.06
C VAL A 260 -9.11 -11.21 15.26
N PRO A 261 -8.63 -12.02 16.21
CA PRO A 261 -9.41 -12.38 17.39
C PRO A 261 -9.71 -11.17 18.28
N PRO A 262 -10.66 -11.28 19.20
CA PRO A 262 -10.82 -10.32 20.26
C PRO A 262 -9.51 -10.03 21.01
N ASP A 263 -9.25 -8.76 21.26
CA ASP A 263 -8.07 -8.28 21.97
C ASP A 263 -8.43 -7.16 22.95
N TYR A 264 -7.41 -6.51 23.51
CA TYR A 264 -7.60 -5.39 24.43
C TYR A 264 -8.31 -4.18 23.77
N PHE A 265 -8.09 -3.97 22.46
CA PHE A 265 -8.64 -2.85 21.70
C PHE A 265 -10.03 -3.13 21.13
N SER A 266 -10.33 -4.38 20.80
CA SER A 266 -11.63 -4.80 20.25
C SER A 266 -12.15 -6.07 20.91
N LYS A 267 -13.19 -5.95 21.70
CA LYS A 267 -13.86 -7.09 22.37
C LYS A 267 -14.54 -8.05 21.39
N MET A 268 -14.80 -7.62 20.18
CA MET A 268 -15.43 -8.42 19.12
C MET A 268 -14.40 -8.93 18.11
N GLY A 269 -13.12 -8.56 18.26
CA GLY A 269 -12.10 -8.72 17.24
C GLY A 269 -12.37 -7.81 16.04
N GLN A 270 -11.74 -8.11 14.91
CA GLN A 270 -11.98 -7.42 13.65
C GLN A 270 -12.38 -8.44 12.59
N HIS A 271 -13.47 -8.19 11.89
CA HIS A 271 -13.97 -8.97 10.78
C HIS A 271 -13.74 -8.17 9.48
N TRP A 272 -12.79 -8.61 8.65
CA TRP A 272 -12.38 -7.84 7.47
C TRP A 272 -13.16 -8.20 6.19
N GLY A 273 -13.77 -9.40 6.15
CA GLY A 273 -14.57 -9.85 5.02
C GLY A 273 -13.80 -10.33 3.80
N ASN A 274 -12.46 -10.29 3.83
CA ASN A 274 -11.62 -10.82 2.76
C ASN A 274 -11.68 -12.36 2.76
N PRO A 275 -11.88 -13.05 1.62
CA PRO A 275 -11.83 -14.50 1.56
C PRO A 275 -10.43 -15.01 1.85
N HIS A 276 -10.31 -16.15 2.50
CA HIS A 276 -9.03 -16.83 2.64
C HIS A 276 -8.58 -17.48 1.33
N TYR A 277 -7.26 -17.64 1.22
CA TYR A 277 -6.66 -18.37 0.11
C TYR A 277 -6.90 -19.89 0.22
N ASN A 278 -7.16 -20.51 -0.89
CA ASN A 278 -7.04 -21.96 -1.04
C ASN A 278 -5.55 -22.32 -1.17
N TRP A 279 -4.88 -22.41 -0.04
CA TRP A 279 -3.44 -22.64 0.00
C TRP A 279 -3.01 -23.94 -0.66
N GLU A 280 -3.85 -24.98 -0.61
CA GLU A 280 -3.58 -26.26 -1.27
C GLU A 280 -3.48 -26.10 -2.79
N ALA A 281 -4.42 -25.37 -3.39
CA ALA A 281 -4.39 -25.08 -4.83
C ALA A 281 -3.19 -24.20 -5.21
N MET A 282 -2.86 -23.19 -4.40
CA MET A 282 -1.71 -22.31 -4.65
C MET A 282 -0.37 -23.03 -4.51
N GLU A 283 -0.22 -23.90 -3.53
CA GLU A 283 0.99 -24.70 -3.35
C GLU A 283 1.18 -25.71 -4.49
N ALA A 284 0.08 -26.34 -4.93
CA ALA A 284 0.10 -27.33 -6.01
C ALA A 284 0.63 -26.78 -7.34
N ASP A 285 0.46 -25.48 -7.61
CA ASP A 285 0.97 -24.84 -8.82
C ASP A 285 2.25 -24.02 -8.61
N GLY A 286 2.83 -24.02 -7.41
CA GLY A 286 4.04 -23.31 -7.05
C GLY A 286 3.83 -21.82 -6.78
N PHE A 287 2.68 -21.44 -6.25
CA PHE A 287 2.31 -20.08 -5.85
C PHE A 287 2.31 -19.07 -7.00
N LYS A 288 1.93 -19.47 -8.21
CA LYS A 288 1.97 -18.63 -9.40
C LYS A 288 1.25 -17.30 -9.22
N TRP A 289 0.08 -17.32 -8.61
CA TRP A 289 -0.70 -16.10 -8.36
C TRP A 289 0.06 -15.12 -7.43
N TRP A 290 0.65 -15.61 -6.33
CA TRP A 290 1.45 -14.80 -5.41
C TRP A 290 2.70 -14.24 -6.07
N LEU A 291 3.37 -15.04 -6.89
CA LEU A 291 4.55 -14.59 -7.65
C LEU A 291 4.17 -13.52 -8.67
N ALA A 292 3.03 -13.65 -9.36
CA ALA A 292 2.54 -12.63 -10.29
C ALA A 292 2.15 -11.33 -9.57
N ARG A 293 1.51 -11.45 -8.39
CA ARG A 293 1.18 -10.29 -7.54
C ARG A 293 2.43 -9.54 -7.10
N LEU A 294 3.44 -10.27 -6.65
CA LEU A 294 4.70 -9.68 -6.22
C LEU A 294 5.47 -9.04 -7.41
N ASP A 295 5.46 -9.67 -8.61
CA ASP A 295 6.01 -9.06 -9.82
C ASP A 295 5.37 -7.69 -10.12
N SER A 296 4.05 -7.59 -10.01
CA SER A 296 3.33 -6.33 -10.24
C SER A 296 3.74 -5.25 -9.22
N GLN A 297 3.86 -5.62 -7.94
CA GLN A 297 4.26 -4.69 -6.90
C GLN A 297 5.74 -4.24 -7.03
N LEU A 298 6.63 -5.13 -7.45
CA LEU A 298 8.05 -4.81 -7.69
C LEU A 298 8.27 -3.92 -8.93
N LYS A 299 7.33 -3.91 -9.89
CA LYS A 299 7.31 -2.91 -10.97
C LYS A 299 7.02 -1.50 -10.43
N LEU A 300 6.29 -1.39 -9.32
CA LEU A 300 5.89 -0.12 -8.74
C LEU A 300 6.88 0.38 -7.67
N PHE A 301 7.41 -0.51 -6.84
CA PHE A 301 8.15 -0.18 -5.62
C PHE A 301 9.54 -0.81 -5.56
N ASP A 302 10.42 -0.18 -4.79
CA ASP A 302 11.76 -0.67 -4.48
C ASP A 302 11.80 -1.50 -3.19
N LEU A 303 10.83 -1.28 -2.30
CA LEU A 303 10.61 -1.99 -1.04
C LEU A 303 9.11 -2.11 -0.81
N ILE A 304 8.64 -3.20 -0.19
CA ILE A 304 7.22 -3.47 0.01
C ILE A 304 6.99 -3.91 1.45
N ARG A 305 6.08 -3.23 2.17
CA ARG A 305 5.56 -3.70 3.44
C ARG A 305 4.50 -4.77 3.17
N ILE A 306 4.64 -5.93 3.80
CA ILE A 306 3.57 -6.94 3.84
C ILE A 306 2.72 -6.65 5.06
N ASP A 307 1.54 -6.12 4.81
CA ASP A 307 0.55 -5.88 5.83
C ASP A 307 0.00 -7.19 6.39
N HIS A 308 -0.10 -7.28 7.73
CA HIS A 308 -0.49 -8.46 8.47
C HIS A 308 0.37 -9.71 8.16
N PHE A 309 1.70 -9.55 8.18
CA PHE A 309 2.67 -10.62 7.86
C PHE A 309 2.44 -11.91 8.64
N ARG A 310 1.92 -11.81 9.89
CA ARG A 310 1.62 -13.00 10.68
C ARG A 310 0.69 -14.00 9.97
N GLY A 311 -0.15 -13.53 9.04
CA GLY A 311 -1.04 -14.37 8.24
C GLY A 311 -0.32 -15.37 7.33
N PHE A 312 0.99 -15.20 7.10
CA PHE A 312 1.82 -16.21 6.43
C PHE A 312 2.22 -17.37 7.35
N GLU A 313 2.18 -17.16 8.67
CA GLU A 313 2.44 -18.24 9.65
C GLU A 313 1.13 -18.90 10.08
N ALA A 314 0.16 -18.09 10.50
CA ALA A 314 -1.19 -18.51 10.84
C ALA A 314 -2.14 -17.31 10.72
N PHE A 315 -3.32 -17.54 10.18
CA PHE A 315 -4.38 -16.58 10.03
C PHE A 315 -5.57 -16.91 10.92
N TRP A 316 -6.34 -15.89 11.31
CA TRP A 316 -7.56 -16.06 12.06
C TRP A 316 -8.70 -16.34 11.10
N GLU A 317 -9.17 -17.57 11.07
CA GLU A 317 -10.25 -18.04 10.21
C GLU A 317 -11.60 -17.82 10.89
N ILE A 318 -12.47 -17.03 10.26
CA ILE A 318 -13.83 -16.75 10.71
C ILE A 318 -14.79 -17.39 9.72
N PRO A 319 -15.84 -18.15 10.17
CA PRO A 319 -16.87 -18.65 9.26
C PRO A 319 -17.50 -17.50 8.45
N GLY A 320 -17.73 -17.72 7.13
CA GLY A 320 -18.17 -16.67 6.21
C GLY A 320 -19.52 -16.04 6.53
N ASP A 321 -20.39 -16.75 7.28
CA ASP A 321 -21.69 -16.28 7.75
C ASP A 321 -21.67 -15.69 9.18
N SER A 322 -20.51 -15.68 9.83
CA SER A 322 -20.35 -15.10 11.17
C SER A 322 -20.48 -13.58 11.14
N LYS A 323 -21.06 -13.03 12.21
CA LYS A 323 -21.28 -11.58 12.32
C LYS A 323 -20.08 -10.80 12.89
N ASP A 324 -19.18 -11.53 13.56
CA ASP A 324 -17.99 -10.94 14.19
C ASP A 324 -16.87 -11.99 14.29
N ALA A 325 -15.71 -11.56 14.79
CA ALA A 325 -14.51 -12.39 14.81
C ALA A 325 -14.41 -13.38 15.98
N ARG A 326 -15.38 -13.46 16.89
CA ARG A 326 -15.27 -14.28 18.11
C ARG A 326 -15.32 -15.77 17.85
N GLU A 327 -16.00 -16.21 16.77
CA GLU A 327 -16.16 -17.62 16.43
C GLU A 327 -14.99 -18.16 15.60
N GLY A 328 -13.94 -17.38 15.42
CA GLY A 328 -12.78 -17.79 14.65
C GLY A 328 -11.83 -18.74 15.38
N HIS A 329 -10.86 -19.24 14.63
CA HIS A 329 -9.74 -20.04 15.14
C HIS A 329 -8.48 -19.85 14.30
N TRP A 330 -7.31 -20.19 14.86
CA TRP A 330 -6.04 -20.08 14.14
C TRP A 330 -5.83 -21.26 13.19
N VAL A 331 -5.50 -20.96 11.94
CA VAL A 331 -5.15 -21.93 10.89
C VAL A 331 -3.76 -21.64 10.36
N LYS A 332 -2.90 -22.65 10.26
CA LYS A 332 -1.54 -22.52 9.71
C LYS A 332 -1.57 -22.24 8.21
N ALA A 333 -0.65 -21.38 7.76
CA ALA A 333 -0.44 -21.09 6.35
C ALA A 333 0.93 -21.64 5.87
N PRO A 334 1.10 -21.95 4.58
CA PRO A 334 2.36 -22.41 4.00
C PRO A 334 3.30 -21.23 3.69
N GLY A 335 3.47 -20.30 4.66
CA GLY A 335 4.23 -19.07 4.43
C GLY A 335 5.72 -19.32 4.19
N LYS A 336 6.29 -20.37 4.79
CA LYS A 336 7.68 -20.76 4.54
C LYS A 336 7.86 -21.23 3.09
N GLU A 337 6.95 -22.03 2.58
CA GLU A 337 6.95 -22.54 1.22
C GLU A 337 6.78 -21.40 0.22
N LEU A 338 5.85 -20.48 0.47
CA LEU A 338 5.63 -19.28 -0.33
C LEU A 338 6.88 -18.38 -0.35
N LEU A 339 7.43 -18.03 0.82
CA LEU A 339 8.62 -17.18 0.89
C LEU A 339 9.84 -17.86 0.26
N THR A 340 9.94 -19.19 0.34
CA THR A 340 10.97 -19.96 -0.36
C THR A 340 10.79 -19.86 -1.88
N ALA A 341 9.57 -19.97 -2.40
CA ALA A 341 9.28 -19.79 -3.83
C ALA A 341 9.65 -18.36 -4.30
N CYS A 342 9.29 -17.34 -3.51
CA CYS A 342 9.68 -15.96 -3.76
C CYS A 342 11.21 -15.79 -3.76
N PHE A 343 11.91 -16.31 -2.76
CA PHE A 343 13.35 -16.22 -2.66
C PHE A 343 14.06 -16.91 -3.84
N ASN A 344 13.58 -18.08 -4.26
CA ASN A 344 14.13 -18.79 -5.42
C ASN A 344 13.99 -17.97 -6.72
N LYS A 345 12.95 -17.15 -6.84
CA LYS A 345 12.72 -16.30 -8.01
C LYS A 345 13.54 -15.01 -7.98
N TYR A 346 13.58 -14.33 -6.82
CA TYR A 346 14.14 -12.98 -6.72
C TYR A 346 15.53 -12.93 -6.10
N HIS A 347 16.00 -14.01 -5.47
CA HIS A 347 17.29 -14.15 -4.75
C HIS A 347 17.47 -13.16 -3.58
N GLN A 348 16.68 -12.14 -3.49
CA GLN A 348 16.57 -11.19 -2.39
C GLN A 348 15.10 -10.76 -2.28
N LEU A 349 14.57 -10.69 -1.06
CA LEU A 349 13.20 -10.27 -0.82
C LEU A 349 13.18 -8.81 -0.38
N PRO A 350 12.81 -7.85 -1.24
CA PRO A 350 12.67 -6.44 -0.87
C PRO A 350 11.36 -6.21 -0.09
N LEU A 351 11.23 -6.94 1.03
CA LEU A 351 10.03 -6.98 1.84
C LEU A 351 10.34 -6.53 3.28
N VAL A 352 9.37 -5.88 3.90
CA VAL A 352 9.31 -5.57 5.34
C VAL A 352 8.07 -6.26 5.90
N ALA A 353 8.24 -6.99 6.97
CA ALA A 353 7.14 -7.68 7.64
C ALA A 353 6.44 -6.75 8.63
N GLU A 354 5.14 -6.51 8.45
CA GLU A 354 4.34 -5.91 9.51
C GLU A 354 4.09 -6.98 10.58
N ASN A 355 4.76 -6.82 11.72
CA ASN A 355 4.72 -7.71 12.89
C ASN A 355 4.22 -6.94 14.12
N LEU A 356 3.09 -6.24 13.97
CA LEU A 356 2.43 -5.53 15.06
C LEU A 356 1.27 -6.37 15.63
N GLY A 357 0.92 -6.13 16.88
CA GLY A 357 -0.19 -6.83 17.57
C GLY A 357 0.23 -8.14 18.24
N LEU A 358 -0.61 -9.18 18.13
CA LEU A 358 -0.35 -10.49 18.77
C LEU A 358 0.66 -11.31 17.94
N ILE A 359 1.93 -11.14 18.21
CA ILE A 359 3.01 -11.82 17.49
C ILE A 359 3.57 -12.96 18.33
N THR A 360 3.56 -14.16 17.79
CA THR A 360 4.13 -15.35 18.42
C THR A 360 5.58 -15.56 17.99
N GLN A 361 6.30 -16.44 18.72
CA GLN A 361 7.68 -16.76 18.39
C GLN A 361 7.82 -17.37 16.99
N GLU A 362 6.84 -18.15 16.56
CA GLU A 362 6.83 -18.80 15.24
C GLU A 362 6.77 -17.76 14.10
N VAL A 363 6.02 -16.68 14.28
CA VAL A 363 5.98 -15.54 13.32
C VAL A 363 7.34 -14.87 13.23
N GLU A 364 7.98 -14.61 14.39
CA GLU A 364 9.31 -14.03 14.43
C GLU A 364 10.37 -14.97 13.85
N ASP A 365 10.26 -16.26 14.07
CA ASP A 365 11.18 -17.27 13.50
C ASP A 365 11.03 -17.32 11.97
N LEU A 366 9.79 -17.27 11.43
CA LEU A 366 9.56 -17.18 9.99
C LEU A 366 10.18 -15.91 9.40
N ARG A 367 9.92 -14.74 10.02
CA ARG A 367 10.47 -13.46 9.58
C ARG A 367 12.00 -13.49 9.55
N ARG A 368 12.63 -13.99 10.62
CA ARG A 368 14.10 -14.07 10.78
C ARG A 368 14.73 -15.09 9.85
N GLU A 369 14.07 -16.21 9.56
CA GLU A 369 14.57 -17.22 8.61
C GLU A 369 14.83 -16.61 7.23
N PHE A 370 14.01 -15.64 6.80
CA PHE A 370 14.15 -14.93 5.52
C PHE A 370 14.82 -13.55 5.66
N ASN A 371 15.39 -13.22 6.82
CA ASN A 371 16.02 -11.93 7.13
C ASN A 371 15.15 -10.70 6.76
N LEU A 372 13.85 -10.79 6.95
CA LEU A 372 12.93 -9.70 6.70
C LEU A 372 12.99 -8.69 7.86
N PRO A 373 13.15 -7.38 7.59
CA PRO A 373 12.97 -6.35 8.60
C PRO A 373 11.56 -6.38 9.21
N GLY A 374 11.46 -6.12 10.52
CA GLY A 374 10.20 -5.91 11.22
C GLY A 374 9.85 -4.44 11.37
N MET A 375 8.74 -4.15 12.03
CA MET A 375 8.26 -2.80 12.30
C MET A 375 8.15 -2.53 13.79
N LEU A 376 8.57 -1.36 14.23
CA LEU A 376 8.43 -0.88 15.61
C LEU A 376 7.87 0.55 15.61
N VAL A 377 6.91 0.81 16.51
CA VAL A 377 6.18 2.09 16.59
C VAL A 377 6.43 2.70 17.96
N LEU A 378 7.07 3.86 18.02
CA LEU A 378 7.44 4.51 19.28
C LEU A 378 6.23 4.82 20.16
N GLN A 379 5.09 5.17 19.58
CA GLN A 379 3.86 5.43 20.34
C GLN A 379 3.40 4.23 21.22
N PHE A 380 3.84 3.01 20.92
CA PHE A 380 3.53 1.81 21.70
C PHE A 380 4.56 1.51 22.80
N GLY A 381 5.62 2.30 22.90
CA GLY A 381 6.78 1.97 23.75
C GLY A 381 6.66 2.35 25.23
N PHE A 382 5.88 3.37 25.59
CA PHE A 382 6.00 4.04 26.88
C PHE A 382 4.99 3.58 27.93
N ASP A 383 4.65 2.29 27.94
CA ASP A 383 3.74 1.64 28.90
C ASP A 383 4.34 1.41 30.30
N GLY A 384 5.65 1.64 30.43
CA GLY A 384 6.41 1.42 31.68
C GLY A 384 7.05 0.05 31.79
N ASN A 385 6.90 -0.82 30.79
CA ASN A 385 7.58 -2.12 30.73
C ASN A 385 8.92 -1.99 30.00
N ALA A 386 10.03 -2.30 30.67
CA ALA A 386 11.38 -2.20 30.10
C ALA A 386 11.64 -3.21 28.96
N ASP A 387 10.90 -4.31 28.90
CA ASP A 387 11.03 -5.35 27.86
C ASP A 387 10.17 -5.02 26.62
N ASN A 388 9.46 -3.88 26.60
CA ASN A 388 8.66 -3.48 25.47
C ASN A 388 9.53 -3.31 24.21
N PRO A 389 9.29 -4.07 23.11
CA PRO A 389 10.14 -4.04 21.93
C PRO A 389 10.16 -2.69 21.22
N HIS A 390 9.15 -1.85 21.43
CA HIS A 390 9.04 -0.53 20.82
C HIS A 390 9.91 0.54 21.51
N LEU A 391 10.52 0.22 22.66
CA LEU A 391 11.45 1.13 23.32
C LEU A 391 12.80 1.18 22.61
N PRO A 392 13.42 2.37 22.44
CA PRO A 392 14.67 2.56 21.72
C PRO A 392 15.82 1.62 22.09
N HIS A 393 15.96 1.22 23.35
CA HIS A 393 17.02 0.32 23.80
C HIS A 393 16.81 -1.14 23.40
N ASN A 394 15.61 -1.51 22.94
CA ASN A 394 15.27 -2.86 22.45
C ASN A 394 15.30 -2.97 20.93
N HIS A 395 15.55 -1.87 20.20
CA HIS A 395 15.58 -1.87 18.74
C HIS A 395 16.75 -2.67 18.16
N SER A 396 16.56 -3.26 16.98
CA SER A 396 17.61 -3.95 16.22
C SER A 396 17.94 -3.21 14.90
N LEU A 397 19.03 -3.62 14.25
CA LEU A 397 19.47 -3.01 12.99
C LEU A 397 18.47 -3.19 11.85
N LEU A 398 17.77 -4.33 11.81
CA LEU A 398 16.83 -4.67 10.74
C LEU A 398 15.38 -4.28 11.05
N ASP A 399 15.13 -3.43 12.03
CA ASP A 399 13.80 -2.88 12.25
C ASP A 399 13.57 -1.60 11.44
N VAL A 400 12.33 -1.33 11.08
CA VAL A 400 11.85 -0.03 10.61
C VAL A 400 11.17 0.66 11.78
N ILE A 401 11.68 1.83 12.15
CA ILE A 401 11.16 2.59 13.29
C ILE A 401 10.21 3.68 12.81
N TYR A 402 9.03 3.72 13.40
CA TYR A 402 8.02 4.73 13.15
C TYR A 402 7.79 5.59 14.39
N THR A 403 7.52 6.88 14.21
CA THR A 403 6.89 7.68 15.29
C THR A 403 5.45 7.20 15.51
N GLY A 404 4.70 7.02 14.44
CA GLY A 404 3.39 6.40 14.31
C GLY A 404 3.20 5.95 12.86
N THR A 405 2.20 5.10 12.60
CA THR A 405 1.78 4.70 11.25
C THR A 405 0.53 5.48 10.81
N HIS A 406 -0.03 5.14 9.65
CA HIS A 406 -1.29 5.70 9.16
C HIS A 406 -2.52 5.32 10.03
N ASP A 407 -2.41 4.26 10.85
CA ASP A 407 -3.46 3.79 11.77
C ASP A 407 -3.34 4.42 13.18
N ASN A 408 -2.19 5.00 13.48
CA ASN A 408 -1.96 5.71 14.73
C ASN A 408 -2.53 7.13 14.68
N ASP A 409 -2.63 7.75 15.83
CA ASP A 409 -2.81 9.20 15.93
C ASP A 409 -1.52 9.92 15.48
N THR A 410 -1.63 11.18 15.08
CA THR A 410 -0.43 12.01 14.93
C THR A 410 0.32 12.04 16.26
N THR A 411 1.63 12.27 16.22
CA THR A 411 2.42 12.36 17.47
C THR A 411 1.89 13.42 18.42
N MET A 412 1.37 14.52 17.90
CA MET A 412 0.74 15.56 18.73
C MET A 412 -0.57 15.11 19.38
N GLY A 413 -1.47 14.49 18.59
CA GLY A 413 -2.74 13.97 19.08
C GLY A 413 -2.52 12.87 20.13
N TRP A 414 -1.63 11.92 19.82
CA TRP A 414 -1.23 10.87 20.77
C TRP A 414 -0.68 11.44 22.07
N TYR A 415 0.27 12.39 22.01
CA TYR A 415 0.87 13.00 23.20
C TYR A 415 -0.17 13.73 24.07
N GLN A 416 -1.13 14.40 23.45
CA GLN A 416 -2.23 15.07 24.16
C GLN A 416 -3.17 14.08 24.84
N SER A 417 -3.37 12.88 24.29
CA SER A 417 -4.26 11.84 24.78
C SER A 417 -3.66 10.99 25.92
N LEU A 418 -2.34 11.08 26.16
CA LEU A 418 -1.66 10.27 27.18
C LEU A 418 -2.23 10.51 28.58
N SER A 419 -2.46 9.44 29.33
CA SER A 419 -2.75 9.50 30.75
C SER A 419 -1.57 10.13 31.52
N PRO A 420 -1.79 10.67 32.71
CA PRO A 420 -0.70 11.22 33.55
C PRO A 420 0.45 10.21 33.77
N LYS A 421 0.13 8.92 33.89
CA LYS A 421 1.13 7.89 34.13
C LYS A 421 1.97 7.58 32.88
N GLU A 422 1.32 7.47 31.71
CA GLU A 422 2.03 7.28 30.43
C GLU A 422 2.92 8.48 30.12
N ARG A 423 2.44 9.70 30.38
CA ARG A 423 3.22 10.92 30.24
C ARG A 423 4.45 10.94 31.15
N GLU A 424 4.28 10.55 32.42
CA GLU A 424 5.40 10.41 33.37
C GLU A 424 6.43 9.38 32.88
N ASN A 425 5.98 8.22 32.38
CA ASN A 425 6.85 7.19 31.82
C ASN A 425 7.64 7.73 30.62
N LEU A 426 6.97 8.37 29.67
CA LEU A 426 7.55 8.99 28.49
C LEU A 426 8.61 10.04 28.90
N GLU A 427 8.24 10.96 29.77
CA GLU A 427 9.11 12.04 30.24
C GLU A 427 10.30 11.54 31.05
N THR A 428 10.14 10.45 31.79
CA THR A 428 11.24 9.81 32.52
C THR A 428 12.20 9.10 31.57
N TYR A 429 11.67 8.47 30.54
CA TYR A 429 12.48 7.70 29.58
C TYR A 429 13.23 8.60 28.60
N LEU A 430 12.53 9.60 28.03
CA LEU A 430 13.12 10.55 27.12
C LEU A 430 13.79 11.67 27.91
N PHE A 431 15.12 11.76 27.86
CA PHE A 431 15.85 12.87 28.44
C PHE A 431 15.36 14.20 27.81
N HIS A 432 14.84 15.08 28.65
CA HIS A 432 14.32 16.37 28.24
C HIS A 432 15.42 17.26 27.65
N GLY A 433 15.51 17.24 26.31
CA GLY A 433 15.97 18.43 25.60
C GLY A 433 14.84 19.47 25.58
N ASN A 434 15.13 20.71 25.19
CA ASN A 434 14.11 21.76 25.01
C ASN A 434 13.23 21.55 23.75
N ASP A 435 13.22 20.34 23.18
CA ASP A 435 12.47 20.06 21.96
C ASP A 435 11.00 19.74 22.29
N PRO A 436 10.04 20.49 21.74
CA PRO A 436 8.63 20.13 21.88
C PRO A 436 8.29 18.89 21.06
N MET A 437 7.15 18.24 21.38
CA MET A 437 6.54 17.28 20.45
C MET A 437 6.08 18.02 19.20
N PRO A 438 6.14 17.37 18.00
CA PRO A 438 6.55 15.99 17.76
C PRO A 438 8.08 15.81 17.60
N TRP A 439 8.86 16.89 17.59
CA TRP A 439 10.30 16.84 17.27
C TRP A 439 11.11 16.00 18.25
N LEU A 440 10.71 15.92 19.53
CA LEU A 440 11.34 15.04 20.50
C LEU A 440 11.21 13.57 20.07
N LEU A 441 10.02 13.13 19.65
CA LEU A 441 9.79 11.76 19.22
C LEU A 441 10.46 11.48 17.87
N ILE A 442 10.44 12.45 16.93
CA ILE A 442 11.16 12.34 15.65
C ILE A 442 12.67 12.13 15.89
N LYS A 443 13.28 12.95 16.74
CA LYS A 443 14.71 12.80 17.07
C LYS A 443 15.01 11.47 17.74
N THR A 444 14.12 10.99 18.61
CA THR A 444 14.24 9.67 19.25
C THR A 444 14.22 8.56 18.19
N ALA A 445 13.32 8.63 17.23
CA ALA A 445 13.27 7.68 16.10
C ALA A 445 14.54 7.74 15.26
N LEU A 446 15.03 8.95 14.93
CA LEU A 446 16.27 9.14 14.14
C LEU A 446 17.52 8.64 14.89
N ALA A 447 17.54 8.74 16.20
CA ALA A 447 18.64 8.28 17.05
C ALA A 447 18.71 6.76 17.19
N SER A 448 17.63 6.03 16.87
CA SER A 448 17.58 4.56 16.94
C SER A 448 18.76 3.92 16.22
N VAL A 449 19.21 2.76 16.72
CA VAL A 449 20.21 1.91 16.05
C VAL A 449 19.74 1.33 14.73
N SER A 450 18.43 1.28 14.52
CA SER A 450 17.81 0.74 13.31
C SER A 450 18.22 1.50 12.05
N ARG A 451 18.37 0.77 10.96
CA ARG A 451 18.82 1.34 9.69
C ARG A 451 17.76 2.13 8.96
N MET A 452 16.49 1.92 9.26
CA MET A 452 15.40 2.68 8.64
C MET A 452 14.50 3.34 9.68
N THR A 453 14.19 4.61 9.46
CA THR A 453 13.24 5.38 10.27
C THR A 453 12.23 6.04 9.32
N ILE A 454 10.95 5.88 9.59
CA ILE A 454 9.86 6.47 8.81
C ILE A 454 9.05 7.40 9.72
N VAL A 455 8.78 8.61 9.23
CA VAL A 455 8.00 9.62 9.94
C VAL A 455 6.79 9.99 9.09
N PRO A 456 5.56 9.96 9.61
CA PRO A 456 4.39 10.48 8.91
C PRO A 456 4.56 11.97 8.58
N MET A 457 4.09 12.39 7.41
CA MET A 457 4.19 13.80 7.00
C MET A 457 3.47 14.72 7.97
N GLN A 458 2.38 14.28 8.60
CA GLN A 458 1.65 15.01 9.63
C GLN A 458 2.54 15.42 10.81
N ASP A 459 3.48 14.55 11.21
CA ASP A 459 4.40 14.84 12.31
C ASP A 459 5.42 15.92 11.91
N PHE A 460 5.92 15.92 10.67
CA PHE A 460 6.78 17.00 10.17
C PHE A 460 6.05 18.34 10.05
N LEU A 461 4.74 18.31 9.80
CA LEU A 461 3.87 19.48 9.77
C LEU A 461 3.35 19.90 11.16
N GLU A 462 3.72 19.19 12.22
CA GLU A 462 3.31 19.43 13.61
C GLU A 462 1.78 19.43 13.81
N LEU A 463 1.06 18.58 13.05
CA LEU A 463 -0.40 18.52 13.03
C LEU A 463 -0.95 17.66 14.18
N ASP A 464 -2.13 18.05 14.69
CA ASP A 464 -2.84 17.35 15.74
C ASP A 464 -3.70 16.16 15.25
N GLY A 465 -4.43 15.53 16.17
CA GLY A 465 -5.22 14.32 15.91
C GLY A 465 -6.37 14.48 14.92
N GLU A 466 -6.78 15.71 14.57
CA GLU A 466 -7.80 15.93 13.55
C GLU A 466 -7.28 15.63 12.13
N HIS A 467 -5.97 15.52 11.98
CA HIS A 467 -5.26 15.27 10.72
C HIS A 467 -4.83 13.81 10.52
N ARG A 468 -5.40 12.88 11.26
CA ARG A 468 -5.13 11.43 11.08
C ARG A 468 -5.53 10.99 9.68
N MET A 469 -4.78 10.01 9.16
CA MET A 469 -5.13 9.36 7.90
C MET A 469 -6.25 8.34 8.09
N ASN A 470 -6.20 7.57 9.17
CA ASN A 470 -7.18 6.54 9.50
C ASN A 470 -7.43 6.47 11.01
N MET A 471 -8.65 6.11 11.37
CA MET A 471 -9.04 5.70 12.72
C MET A 471 -9.64 4.30 12.63
N PRO A 472 -8.87 3.25 12.96
CA PRO A 472 -9.34 1.87 12.89
C PRO A 472 -10.67 1.66 13.62
N GLY A 473 -11.57 0.87 13.00
CA GLY A 473 -12.90 0.60 13.54
C GLY A 473 -13.94 1.69 13.30
N THR A 474 -13.61 2.73 12.53
CA THR A 474 -14.55 3.79 12.09
C THR A 474 -14.63 3.86 10.57
N THR A 475 -15.66 4.54 10.06
CA THR A 475 -15.85 4.76 8.62
C THR A 475 -15.81 6.24 8.21
N ASP A 476 -15.89 7.15 9.19
CA ASP A 476 -15.96 8.58 8.91
C ASP A 476 -14.58 9.21 8.79
N ARG A 477 -14.40 10.06 7.78
CA ARG A 477 -13.21 10.88 7.53
C ARG A 477 -11.92 10.11 7.26
N ASN A 478 -11.93 8.78 7.21
CA ASN A 478 -10.75 7.99 6.90
C ASN A 478 -10.31 8.19 5.45
N TRP A 479 -9.01 8.10 5.21
CA TRP A 479 -8.38 8.12 3.88
C TRP A 479 -8.56 9.42 3.09
N THR A 480 -8.94 10.51 3.76
CA THR A 480 -9.27 11.79 3.09
C THR A 480 -8.35 12.95 3.47
N TRP A 481 -7.42 12.73 4.38
CA TRP A 481 -6.49 13.78 4.78
C TRP A 481 -5.56 14.17 3.63
N SER A 482 -5.39 15.47 3.44
CA SER A 482 -4.44 16.07 2.51
C SER A 482 -3.91 17.38 3.07
N PHE A 483 -2.78 17.85 2.54
CA PHE A 483 -2.20 19.14 2.92
C PHE A 483 -2.04 20.06 1.70
N GLN A 484 -1.68 21.32 1.93
CA GLN A 484 -1.35 22.29 0.90
C GLN A 484 0.10 22.75 1.08
N TRP A 485 0.78 23.12 -0.01
CA TRP A 485 2.18 23.53 0.06
C TRP A 485 2.42 24.72 1.00
N GLU A 486 1.43 25.61 1.15
CA GLU A 486 1.45 26.75 2.05
C GLU A 486 1.46 26.38 3.54
N GLN A 487 1.08 25.14 3.87
CA GLN A 487 1.16 24.60 5.24
C GLN A 487 2.57 24.11 5.59
N MET A 488 3.48 24.02 4.61
CA MET A 488 4.86 23.61 4.84
C MET A 488 5.61 24.75 5.53
N PRO A 489 6.15 24.54 6.75
CA PRO A 489 6.95 25.55 7.43
C PRO A 489 8.17 25.98 6.60
N GLU A 490 8.43 27.28 6.56
CA GLU A 490 9.65 27.79 5.90
C GLU A 490 10.90 27.13 6.50
N GLY A 491 11.78 26.65 5.64
CA GLY A 491 13.02 25.99 6.06
C GLY A 491 12.86 24.56 6.57
N LEU A 492 11.67 23.93 6.46
CA LEU A 492 11.43 22.57 6.92
C LEU A 492 12.42 21.56 6.30
N ALA A 493 12.65 21.61 4.98
CA ALA A 493 13.61 20.73 4.32
C ALA A 493 15.02 20.87 4.93
N LYS A 494 15.48 22.11 5.17
CA LYS A 494 16.79 22.37 5.79
C LYS A 494 16.87 21.87 7.23
N LYS A 495 15.77 21.99 8.01
CA LYS A 495 15.68 21.46 9.38
C LYS A 495 15.80 19.95 9.39
N ILE A 496 15.06 19.26 8.53
CA ILE A 496 15.13 17.80 8.38
C ILE A 496 16.54 17.38 7.95
N HIS A 497 17.08 18.00 6.90
CA HIS A 497 18.43 17.69 6.40
C HIS A 497 19.50 17.81 7.50
N GLY A 498 19.45 18.87 8.30
CA GLY A 498 20.38 19.05 9.43
C GLY A 498 20.28 17.95 10.48
N LEU A 499 19.06 17.48 10.77
CA LEU A 499 18.86 16.34 11.68
C LEU A 499 19.38 15.03 11.06
N LEU A 500 19.10 14.77 9.78
CA LEU A 500 19.58 13.56 9.10
C LEU A 500 21.10 13.51 9.04
N ALA A 501 21.77 14.65 8.81
CA ALA A 501 23.23 14.76 8.88
C ALA A 501 23.75 14.41 10.28
N MET A 502 23.10 14.90 11.34
CA MET A 502 23.50 14.67 12.73
C MET A 502 23.38 13.18 13.13
N TYR A 503 22.32 12.50 12.63
CA TYR A 503 22.04 11.11 12.98
C TYR A 503 22.58 10.08 11.96
N ASP A 504 23.47 10.52 11.05
CA ASP A 504 24.09 9.66 10.02
C ASP A 504 23.04 8.93 9.15
N ARG A 505 22.02 9.69 8.66
CA ARG A 505 20.95 9.20 7.80
C ARG A 505 20.90 9.86 6.43
N LEU A 506 21.86 10.72 6.11
CA LEU A 506 22.05 11.19 4.74
C LEU A 506 22.70 10.09 3.91
N VAL A 507 22.15 9.84 2.75
CA VAL A 507 22.71 8.89 1.78
C VAL A 507 23.48 9.69 0.74
N ASN A 508 24.78 9.36 0.58
CA ASN A 508 25.67 9.96 -0.41
C ASN A 508 25.45 9.36 -1.81
#